data_9aaa55cea6a26cd832b413ca3358ded2
#
_entry.id   9aaa55cea6a26cd832b413ca3358ded2
#
_cell.length_a   1.000
_cell.length_b   1.000
_cell.length_c   1.000
_cell.angle_alpha   90.00
_cell.angle_beta   90.00
_cell.angle_gamma   90.00
#
_symmetry.space_group_name_H-M   'P 1'
#
loop_
_entity.id
_entity.type
_entity.pdbx_description
1 polymer ?
#
loop_
_entity_poly.entity_id
_entity_poly.type
_entity_poly.pdbx_seq_one_letter_code
_entity_poly.pdbx_strand_id
1 'polypeptide(L)'
;MTDEKSGTSRRGLITTGAMAAALAVTLPALAAQQTKAQTPASTGGKSDGNASGSGMITVKDGTQIFYKDWGSGQPIVFHHGWPLSSDDWDAQMLFFLSKGFRVIAHDRRGHGRSSQTAVGNEMDTYAADVAELMAHLNIKNAVHVGHSTGGGEVARYVARHGRGRVAKAVLIGAVPPIMLRTANNPGGIPMDVFNGLRKAVADNRTQFYRDFPSGPFYGFNRPGAKVSEAIIDNWWRQGMNGGAKAQYDCIKAFSETDFTDDLKNIDVPTLVLHGEDDQIVPIADSAHLSIKLLKHGTLKTYPGLPHGLCTTHGEVINADLLAFIKA
;
A
#
# COMPACT_ATOMS: atom_id res chain seq x y z
N MET A 1 -50.15 35.85 -36.54
CA MET A 1 -50.80 36.63 -35.48
C MET A 1 -49.92 36.46 -34.28
N THR A 2 -48.99 37.37 -34.16
CA THR A 2 -48.96 38.53 -33.23
C THR A 2 -48.66 38.03 -31.78
N ASP A 3 -47.77 38.50 -31.02
CA ASP A 3 -46.78 39.58 -30.96
C ASP A 3 -45.98 39.37 -29.69
N GLU A 4 -44.68 39.50 -29.74
CA GLU A 4 -43.81 40.51 -29.13
C GLU A 4 -44.17 41.06 -27.72
N LYS A 5 -43.20 41.06 -26.80
CA LYS A 5 -42.46 42.21 -26.21
C LYS A 5 -41.79 41.74 -24.92
N SER A 6 -40.48 41.72 -24.78
CA SER A 6 -39.57 42.85 -24.52
C SER A 6 -39.81 43.53 -23.15
N GLY A 7 -38.79 43.52 -22.29
CA GLY A 7 -38.76 44.31 -21.06
C GLY A 7 -37.39 44.25 -20.35
N THR A 8 -36.50 45.13 -20.77
CA THR A 8 -35.23 45.51 -20.15
C THR A 8 -35.41 46.38 -18.89
N SER A 9 -34.35 46.39 -18.05
CA SER A 9 -33.93 47.55 -17.23
C SER A 9 -33.98 47.26 -15.70
N ARG A 10 -33.08 47.60 -14.87
CA ARG A 10 -31.94 48.54 -14.74
C ARG A 10 -31.19 48.26 -13.43
N ARG A 11 -29.91 48.34 -13.50
CA ARG A 11 -28.95 48.95 -12.57
C ARG A 11 -29.42 49.38 -11.17
N GLY A 12 -28.72 48.93 -10.16
CA GLY A 12 -28.60 49.56 -8.85
C GLY A 12 -27.18 49.40 -8.33
N LEU A 13 -26.35 50.38 -8.61
CA LEU A 13 -25.05 50.59 -7.99
C LEU A 13 -25.28 51.14 -6.56
N ILE A 14 -24.71 50.52 -5.54
CA ILE A 14 -24.47 51.19 -4.25
C ILE A 14 -23.01 50.95 -3.88
N THR A 15 -22.26 52.02 -4.01
CA THR A 15 -20.93 52.25 -3.45
C THR A 15 -21.07 52.75 -2.02
N THR A 16 -20.36 52.12 -1.10
CA THR A 16 -19.81 52.72 0.17
C THR A 16 -18.69 51.80 0.61
N GLY A 17 -17.58 52.19 0.64
CA GLY A 17 -16.53 52.92 1.15
C GLY A 17 -16.33 52.65 2.64
N ALA A 18 -15.26 51.87 3.02
CA ALA A 18 -14.68 51.95 4.36
C ALA A 18 -13.22 51.46 4.34
N MET A 19 -12.32 52.40 4.44
CA MET A 19 -11.08 52.50 5.18
C MET A 19 -10.25 51.23 5.42
N ALA A 20 -9.14 51.17 4.71
CA ALA A 20 -7.95 50.39 5.07
C ALA A 20 -7.19 51.14 6.18
N ALA A 21 -7.09 50.54 7.36
CA ALA A 21 -6.11 50.97 8.37
C ALA A 21 -4.85 50.10 8.21
N ALA A 22 -3.83 50.69 7.62
CA ALA A 22 -2.49 50.12 7.55
C ALA A 22 -1.79 50.31 8.92
N LEU A 23 -1.61 49.20 9.65
CA LEU A 23 -0.68 49.15 10.77
C LEU A 23 0.71 48.81 10.22
N ALA A 24 1.57 49.80 10.12
CA ALA A 24 2.99 49.65 9.88
C ALA A 24 3.67 49.15 11.16
N VAL A 25 4.05 47.87 11.21
CA VAL A 25 4.93 47.33 12.24
C VAL A 25 6.36 47.46 11.73
N THR A 26 7.13 48.38 12.30
CA THR A 26 8.56 48.50 12.08
C THR A 26 9.30 47.41 12.85
N LEU A 27 9.94 46.50 12.15
CA LEU A 27 10.87 45.52 12.71
C LEU A 27 12.26 46.14 12.79
N PRO A 28 12.99 46.03 13.92
CA PRO A 28 14.38 46.45 14.00
C PRO A 28 15.27 45.44 13.25
N ALA A 29 16.20 45.99 12.45
CA ALA A 29 17.23 45.23 11.76
C ALA A 29 18.19 44.61 12.79
N LEU A 30 18.15 43.27 12.94
CA LEU A 30 19.23 42.56 13.63
C LEU A 30 20.34 42.23 12.61
N ALA A 31 21.53 42.74 12.91
CA ALA A 31 22.76 42.46 12.18
C ALA A 31 23.07 40.96 12.22
N ALA A 32 23.16 40.33 11.05
CA ALA A 32 23.58 38.94 10.90
C ALA A 32 25.08 38.81 11.21
N GLN A 33 25.43 38.25 12.37
CA GLN A 33 26.75 37.68 12.60
C GLN A 33 26.85 36.32 11.90
N GLN A 34 27.69 36.24 10.89
CA GLN A 34 28.08 35.00 10.25
C GLN A 34 28.96 34.18 11.21
N THR A 35 28.37 33.22 11.91
CA THR A 35 29.12 32.15 12.56
C THR A 35 29.38 31.06 11.53
N LYS A 36 30.64 30.78 11.22
CA LYS A 36 31.06 29.62 10.43
C LYS A 36 30.54 28.33 11.08
N ALA A 37 29.63 27.68 10.42
CA ALA A 37 29.19 26.32 10.82
C ALA A 37 30.36 25.37 10.62
N GLN A 38 30.92 24.84 11.69
CA GLN A 38 31.77 23.68 11.69
C GLN A 38 30.88 22.44 11.46
N THR A 39 31.16 21.71 10.40
CA THR A 39 30.58 20.40 10.14
C THR A 39 31.01 19.44 11.26
N PRO A 40 30.08 18.81 11.99
CA PRO A 40 30.47 17.78 12.93
C PRO A 40 30.96 16.55 12.17
N ALA A 41 32.17 16.10 12.51
CA ALA A 41 32.68 14.82 12.03
C ALA A 41 31.74 13.69 12.48
N SER A 42 31.29 12.87 11.51
CA SER A 42 30.55 11.65 11.74
C SER A 42 31.44 10.66 12.51
N THR A 43 31.30 10.62 13.81
CA THR A 43 31.80 9.49 14.61
C THR A 43 30.80 8.35 14.44
N GLY A 44 31.23 7.30 13.78
CA GLY A 44 30.49 6.04 13.66
C GLY A 44 30.19 5.45 15.04
N GLY A 45 29.07 5.83 15.63
CA GLY A 45 28.51 5.17 16.80
C GLY A 45 27.83 3.89 16.36
N LYS A 46 28.28 2.75 16.86
CA LYS A 46 27.50 1.51 16.85
C LYS A 46 26.19 1.81 17.56
N SER A 47 25.06 1.76 16.81
CA SER A 47 23.74 1.86 17.42
C SER A 47 23.46 0.57 18.19
N ASP A 48 23.50 0.63 19.50
CA ASP A 48 22.94 -0.39 20.37
C ASP A 48 21.45 -0.52 20.08
N GLY A 49 21.01 -1.77 19.83
CA GLY A 49 19.69 -2.08 19.35
C GLY A 49 18.58 -1.67 20.32
N ASN A 50 17.87 -0.66 19.97
CA ASN A 50 16.44 -0.45 20.25
C ASN A 50 15.92 0.88 19.63
N ALA A 51 16.18 1.16 18.36
CA ALA A 51 15.57 2.29 17.69
C ALA A 51 14.23 1.86 17.07
N SER A 52 13.16 1.94 17.87
CA SER A 52 11.81 1.98 17.29
C SER A 52 11.59 3.32 16.62
N GLY A 53 11.28 3.32 15.33
CA GLY A 53 11.07 4.56 14.56
C GLY A 53 10.81 4.28 13.09
N SER A 54 10.90 5.33 12.29
CA SER A 54 10.89 5.23 10.83
C SER A 54 12.30 5.47 10.31
N GLY A 55 12.66 4.81 9.22
CA GLY A 55 13.98 4.94 8.63
C GLY A 55 14.01 4.73 7.13
N MET A 56 15.21 4.85 6.58
CA MET A 56 15.54 4.52 5.20
C MET A 56 16.70 3.54 5.18
N ILE A 57 16.63 2.53 4.32
CA ILE A 57 17.81 1.75 3.95
C ILE A 57 18.15 2.05 2.49
N THR A 58 19.43 1.91 2.15
CA THR A 58 19.89 1.89 0.76
C THR A 58 20.15 0.43 0.39
N VAL A 59 19.37 -0.11 -0.53
CA VAL A 59 19.55 -1.47 -1.05
C VAL A 59 20.66 -1.52 -2.09
N LYS A 60 21.07 -2.73 -2.48
CA LYS A 60 22.28 -3.01 -3.28
C LYS A 60 22.41 -2.20 -4.57
N ASP A 61 21.30 -1.86 -5.23
CA ASP A 61 21.29 -1.07 -6.47
C ASP A 61 21.27 0.45 -6.23
N GLY A 62 21.36 0.91 -4.99
CA GLY A 62 21.33 2.32 -4.59
C GLY A 62 19.92 2.86 -4.33
N THR A 63 18.87 2.05 -4.51
CA THR A 63 17.49 2.45 -4.21
C THR A 63 17.30 2.62 -2.70
N GLN A 64 16.62 3.68 -2.30
CA GLN A 64 16.27 3.91 -0.90
C GLN A 64 14.87 3.38 -0.61
N ILE A 65 14.75 2.54 0.40
CA ILE A 65 13.50 1.95 0.86
C ILE A 65 13.14 2.52 2.23
N PHE A 66 12.00 3.20 2.29
CA PHE A 66 11.44 3.71 3.54
C PHE A 66 10.77 2.58 4.32
N TYR A 67 10.90 2.61 5.64
CA TYR A 67 10.19 1.68 6.53
C TYR A 67 9.76 2.35 7.83
N LYS A 68 8.73 1.79 8.45
CA LYS A 68 8.29 2.01 9.83
C LYS A 68 8.67 0.77 10.64
N ASP A 69 9.10 0.96 11.89
CA ASP A 69 9.50 -0.13 12.79
C ASP A 69 9.18 0.29 14.23
N TRP A 70 8.13 -0.27 14.80
CA TRP A 70 7.63 0.13 16.11
C TRP A 70 7.50 -1.05 17.05
N GLY A 71 7.83 -0.82 18.34
CA GLY A 71 7.67 -1.78 19.41
C GLY A 71 8.76 -2.84 19.46
N SER A 72 8.44 -3.92 20.18
CA SER A 72 9.34 -5.06 20.42
C SER A 72 8.51 -6.35 20.43
N GLY A 73 9.15 -7.49 20.61
CA GLY A 73 8.47 -8.79 20.58
C GLY A 73 8.52 -9.47 19.22
N GLN A 74 7.61 -10.42 18.97
CA GLN A 74 7.59 -11.13 17.68
C GLN A 74 7.30 -10.17 16.54
N PRO A 75 8.13 -10.13 15.47
CA PRO A 75 7.95 -9.22 14.37
C PRO A 75 6.75 -9.62 13.48
N ILE A 76 5.97 -8.62 13.10
CA ILE A 76 4.98 -8.70 12.02
C ILE A 76 5.40 -7.71 10.95
N VAL A 77 5.57 -8.18 9.72
CA VAL A 77 5.98 -7.37 8.55
C VAL A 77 4.81 -7.24 7.60
N PHE A 78 4.38 -6.01 7.33
CA PHE A 78 3.24 -5.70 6.49
C PHE A 78 3.68 -5.23 5.11
N HIS A 79 3.05 -5.78 4.06
CA HIS A 79 3.31 -5.52 2.65
C HIS A 79 2.07 -4.94 2.00
N HIS A 80 2.15 -3.69 1.56
CA HIS A 80 1.01 -2.94 1.01
C HIS A 80 0.60 -3.37 -0.40
N GLY A 81 -0.66 -3.12 -0.75
CA GLY A 81 -1.21 -3.26 -2.10
C GLY A 81 -0.77 -2.14 -3.06
N TRP A 82 -1.07 -2.31 -4.35
CA TRP A 82 -0.88 -1.27 -5.35
C TRP A 82 -2.04 -0.26 -5.29
N PRO A 83 -1.81 1.02 -5.49
CA PRO A 83 -0.56 1.78 -5.58
C PRO A 83 -0.18 2.45 -4.25
N LEU A 84 -0.53 1.80 -3.14
CA LEU A 84 -0.49 2.32 -1.78
C LEU A 84 0.94 2.43 -1.21
N SER A 85 1.03 2.59 0.09
CA SER A 85 2.27 2.68 0.87
C SER A 85 2.10 1.98 2.22
N SER A 86 3.11 1.99 3.05
CA SER A 86 3.03 1.46 4.43
C SER A 86 1.98 2.16 5.30
N ASP A 87 1.48 3.35 4.88
CA ASP A 87 0.42 4.07 5.59
C ASP A 87 -0.93 3.35 5.54
N ASP A 88 -1.13 2.45 4.58
CA ASP A 88 -2.33 1.62 4.49
C ASP A 88 -2.47 0.67 5.69
N TRP A 89 -1.36 0.35 6.33
CA TRP A 89 -1.28 -0.55 7.47
C TRP A 89 -1.31 0.12 8.85
N ASP A 90 -1.42 1.44 8.94
CA ASP A 90 -1.30 2.17 10.21
C ASP A 90 -2.26 1.68 11.28
N ALA A 91 -3.51 1.40 10.91
CA ALA A 91 -4.52 0.88 11.84
C ALA A 91 -4.14 -0.52 12.39
N GLN A 92 -3.70 -1.43 11.50
CA GLN A 92 -3.23 -2.76 11.89
C GLN A 92 -1.96 -2.67 12.73
N MET A 93 -1.01 -1.83 12.34
CA MET A 93 0.24 -1.63 13.08
C MET A 93 -0.04 -1.15 14.51
N LEU A 94 -0.90 -0.16 14.70
CA LEU A 94 -1.30 0.33 16.03
C LEU A 94 -2.02 -0.74 16.84
N PHE A 95 -2.90 -1.53 16.21
CA PHE A 95 -3.58 -2.64 16.87
C PHE A 95 -2.58 -3.68 17.37
N PHE A 96 -1.66 -4.17 16.53
CA PHE A 96 -0.70 -5.20 16.92
C PHE A 96 0.38 -4.66 17.87
N LEU A 97 0.76 -3.40 17.73
CA LEU A 97 1.62 -2.71 18.69
C LEU A 97 1.02 -2.74 20.10
N SER A 98 -0.29 -2.45 20.23
CA SER A 98 -1.02 -2.51 21.50
C SER A 98 -1.10 -3.92 22.10
N LYS A 99 -0.84 -4.97 21.30
CA LYS A 99 -0.78 -6.37 21.73
C LYS A 99 0.63 -6.87 22.04
N GLY A 100 1.63 -5.98 21.99
CA GLY A 100 3.03 -6.28 22.36
C GLY A 100 3.86 -6.86 21.20
N PHE A 101 3.43 -6.74 19.96
CA PHE A 101 4.22 -7.15 18.80
C PHE A 101 5.17 -6.02 18.35
N ARG A 102 6.27 -6.39 17.69
CA ARG A 102 7.04 -5.47 16.85
C ARG A 102 6.39 -5.42 15.49
N VAL A 103 6.05 -4.23 15.00
CA VAL A 103 5.33 -4.04 13.75
C VAL A 103 6.19 -3.26 12.76
N ILE A 104 6.36 -3.81 11.58
CA ILE A 104 7.20 -3.27 10.52
C ILE A 104 6.37 -3.16 9.26
N ALA A 105 6.46 -2.04 8.55
CA ALA A 105 5.90 -1.88 7.22
C ALA A 105 6.87 -1.06 6.37
N HIS A 106 6.97 -1.35 5.08
CA HIS A 106 7.83 -0.60 4.17
C HIS A 106 7.02 -0.01 3.03
N ASP A 107 7.52 1.07 2.47
CA ASP A 107 7.05 1.56 1.16
C ASP A 107 7.86 0.81 0.08
N ARG A 108 7.19 0.02 -0.77
CA ARG A 108 7.84 -0.66 -1.90
C ARG A 108 8.57 0.36 -2.78
N ARG A 109 9.69 -0.01 -3.43
CA ARG A 109 10.33 0.89 -4.41
C ARG A 109 9.28 1.46 -5.38
N GLY A 110 9.43 2.73 -5.73
CA GLY A 110 8.50 3.44 -6.57
C GLY A 110 7.18 3.84 -5.92
N HIS A 111 6.97 3.54 -4.64
CA HIS A 111 5.77 3.86 -3.88
C HIS A 111 6.09 4.71 -2.65
N GLY A 112 5.12 5.48 -2.20
CA GLY A 112 5.22 6.26 -0.97
C GLY A 112 6.49 7.12 -0.89
N ARG A 113 7.26 6.93 0.18
CA ARG A 113 8.50 7.68 0.50
C ARG A 113 9.77 7.02 -0.02
N SER A 114 9.67 5.81 -0.58
CA SER A 114 10.81 5.13 -1.21
C SER A 114 11.20 5.80 -2.52
N SER A 115 12.42 5.54 -3.01
CA SER A 115 12.91 6.07 -4.29
C SER A 115 11.92 5.78 -5.42
N GLN A 116 11.62 6.79 -6.23
CA GLN A 116 10.75 6.68 -7.40
C GLN A 116 11.58 6.15 -8.59
N THR A 117 11.69 4.84 -8.70
CA THR A 117 12.56 4.16 -9.66
C THR A 117 11.94 4.08 -11.05
N ALA A 118 12.79 4.19 -12.09
CA ALA A 118 12.39 3.98 -13.47
C ALA A 118 12.51 2.52 -13.92
N VAL A 119 13.24 1.69 -13.17
CA VAL A 119 13.52 0.27 -13.45
C VAL A 119 13.44 -0.56 -12.16
N GLY A 120 13.44 -1.89 -12.30
CA GLY A 120 13.38 -2.80 -11.17
C GLY A 120 11.98 -2.86 -10.51
N ASN A 121 10.95 -2.42 -11.22
CA ASN A 121 9.57 -2.40 -10.70
C ASN A 121 8.88 -3.75 -10.97
N GLU A 122 9.46 -4.83 -10.45
CA GLU A 122 9.04 -6.22 -10.67
C GLU A 122 9.14 -7.06 -9.38
N MET A 123 8.39 -8.17 -9.32
CA MET A 123 8.26 -8.95 -8.07
C MET A 123 9.56 -9.53 -7.55
N ASP A 124 10.49 -9.92 -8.41
CA ASP A 124 11.78 -10.47 -7.97
C ASP A 124 12.60 -9.40 -7.25
N THR A 125 12.62 -8.19 -7.78
CA THR A 125 13.30 -7.04 -7.18
C THR A 125 12.60 -6.60 -5.89
N TYR A 126 11.26 -6.54 -5.87
CA TYR A 126 10.52 -6.20 -4.65
C TYR A 126 10.83 -7.19 -3.50
N ALA A 127 10.82 -8.49 -3.79
CA ALA A 127 11.17 -9.51 -2.80
C ALA A 127 12.64 -9.43 -2.33
N ALA A 128 13.56 -9.05 -3.22
CA ALA A 128 14.97 -8.83 -2.90
C ALA A 128 15.15 -7.60 -1.98
N ASP A 129 14.44 -6.49 -2.23
CA ASP A 129 14.43 -5.32 -1.35
C ASP A 129 13.96 -5.68 0.07
N VAL A 130 12.88 -6.48 0.15
CA VAL A 130 12.41 -7.00 1.45
C VAL A 130 13.49 -7.83 2.13
N ALA A 131 14.21 -8.68 1.38
CA ALA A 131 15.28 -9.50 1.96
C ALA A 131 16.40 -8.63 2.53
N GLU A 132 16.77 -7.55 1.85
CA GLU A 132 17.78 -6.61 2.37
C GLU A 132 17.27 -5.86 3.60
N LEU A 133 16.01 -5.42 3.61
CA LEU A 133 15.39 -4.78 4.77
C LEU A 133 15.37 -5.73 5.98
N MET A 134 14.97 -6.98 5.79
CA MET A 134 14.96 -7.98 6.87
C MET A 134 16.35 -8.29 7.38
N ALA A 135 17.36 -8.26 6.51
CA ALA A 135 18.76 -8.43 6.91
C ALA A 135 19.26 -7.21 7.70
N HIS A 136 18.97 -6.00 7.24
CA HIS A 136 19.34 -4.75 7.90
C HIS A 136 18.77 -4.65 9.32
N LEU A 137 17.49 -4.97 9.48
CA LEU A 137 16.82 -4.96 10.79
C LEU A 137 17.07 -6.22 11.64
N ASN A 138 17.88 -7.16 11.12
CA ASN A 138 18.15 -8.47 11.72
C ASN A 138 16.88 -9.24 12.14
N ILE A 139 15.85 -9.18 11.28
CA ILE A 139 14.54 -9.81 11.55
C ILE A 139 14.63 -11.32 11.35
N LYS A 140 14.12 -12.05 12.34
CA LYS A 140 13.95 -13.51 12.35
C LYS A 140 12.60 -13.85 12.99
N ASN A 141 12.09 -15.04 12.70
CA ASN A 141 10.83 -15.55 13.24
C ASN A 141 9.65 -14.60 13.03
N ALA A 142 9.63 -13.93 11.86
CA ALA A 142 8.61 -12.95 11.52
C ALA A 142 7.34 -13.57 10.93
N VAL A 143 6.22 -12.91 11.16
CA VAL A 143 4.98 -13.13 10.40
C VAL A 143 4.93 -12.12 9.27
N HIS A 144 4.84 -12.56 8.03
CA HIS A 144 4.67 -11.68 6.87
C HIS A 144 3.22 -11.62 6.44
N VAL A 145 2.65 -10.41 6.38
CA VAL A 145 1.24 -10.16 6.05
C VAL A 145 1.18 -9.28 4.80
N GLY A 146 0.59 -9.78 3.73
CA GLY A 146 0.51 -9.04 2.47
C GLY A 146 -0.92 -8.93 1.94
N HIS A 147 -1.31 -7.72 1.55
CA HIS A 147 -2.57 -7.44 0.90
C HIS A 147 -2.39 -7.25 -0.61
N SER A 148 -3.26 -7.88 -1.41
CA SER A 148 -3.27 -7.66 -2.86
C SER A 148 -1.90 -7.95 -3.50
N THR A 149 -1.30 -6.98 -4.18
CA THR A 149 0.09 -7.01 -4.70
C THR A 149 1.10 -7.39 -3.61
N GLY A 150 0.90 -6.90 -2.38
CA GLY A 150 1.74 -7.24 -1.23
C GLY A 150 1.68 -8.72 -0.87
N GLY A 151 0.56 -9.39 -1.14
CA GLY A 151 0.48 -10.86 -1.00
C GLY A 151 1.34 -11.61 -2.02
N GLY A 152 1.46 -11.09 -3.25
CA GLY A 152 2.43 -11.59 -4.23
C GLY A 152 3.88 -11.39 -3.78
N GLU A 153 4.19 -10.21 -3.22
CA GLU A 153 5.52 -9.93 -2.65
C GLU A 153 5.84 -10.87 -1.48
N VAL A 154 4.86 -11.13 -0.58
CA VAL A 154 5.02 -12.11 0.51
C VAL A 154 5.29 -13.51 -0.06
N ALA A 155 4.48 -13.98 -1.02
CA ALA A 155 4.66 -15.30 -1.61
C ALA A 155 6.06 -15.47 -2.22
N ARG A 156 6.53 -14.47 -3.00
CA ARG A 156 7.85 -14.45 -3.62
C ARG A 156 8.97 -14.38 -2.59
N TYR A 157 8.84 -13.50 -1.60
CA TYR A 157 9.84 -13.35 -0.54
C TYR A 157 9.98 -14.61 0.30
N VAL A 158 8.87 -15.17 0.79
CA VAL A 158 8.89 -16.36 1.66
C VAL A 158 9.51 -17.54 0.95
N ALA A 159 9.11 -17.78 -0.31
CA ALA A 159 9.61 -18.91 -1.10
C ALA A 159 11.10 -18.82 -1.44
N ARG A 160 11.61 -17.61 -1.73
CA ARG A 160 12.96 -17.44 -2.28
C ARG A 160 13.98 -16.91 -1.27
N HIS A 161 13.55 -16.15 -0.27
CA HIS A 161 14.43 -15.44 0.66
C HIS A 161 14.10 -15.69 2.13
N GLY A 162 12.91 -16.24 2.42
CA GLY A 162 12.37 -16.33 3.79
C GLY A 162 12.94 -17.46 4.65
N ARG A 163 13.72 -18.38 4.10
CA ARG A 163 14.21 -19.57 4.82
C ARG A 163 14.94 -19.20 6.10
N GLY A 164 14.48 -19.73 7.24
CA GLY A 164 15.06 -19.48 8.57
C GLY A 164 14.74 -18.08 9.14
N ARG A 165 13.94 -17.27 8.46
CA ARG A 165 13.53 -15.93 8.91
C ARG A 165 12.03 -15.79 9.14
N VAL A 166 11.23 -16.57 8.43
CA VAL A 166 9.76 -16.49 8.45
C VAL A 166 9.18 -17.57 9.35
N ALA A 167 8.28 -17.20 10.24
CA ALA A 167 7.51 -18.11 11.07
C ALA A 167 6.17 -18.48 10.44
N LYS A 168 5.47 -17.49 9.87
CA LYS A 168 4.14 -17.65 9.27
C LYS A 168 3.97 -16.66 8.13
N ALA A 169 3.08 -16.98 7.18
CA ALA A 169 2.68 -16.10 6.10
C ALA A 169 1.17 -15.84 6.11
N VAL A 170 0.74 -14.66 5.67
CA VAL A 170 -0.67 -14.31 5.51
C VAL A 170 -0.87 -13.60 4.16
N LEU A 171 -1.82 -14.09 3.39
CA LEU A 171 -2.19 -13.59 2.07
C LEU A 171 -3.63 -13.07 2.13
N ILE A 172 -3.84 -11.76 1.98
CA ILE A 172 -5.16 -11.12 2.11
C ILE A 172 -5.59 -10.52 0.77
N GLY A 173 -6.69 -10.98 0.17
CA GLY A 173 -7.13 -10.50 -1.14
C GLY A 173 -6.00 -10.54 -2.17
N ALA A 174 -5.14 -11.57 -2.07
CA ALA A 174 -3.81 -11.58 -2.67
C ALA A 174 -3.85 -12.03 -4.15
N VAL A 175 -2.94 -11.48 -4.95
CA VAL A 175 -2.84 -11.73 -6.40
C VAL A 175 -2.38 -13.14 -6.83
N PRO A 176 -1.65 -13.96 -6.02
CA PRO A 176 -1.30 -15.32 -6.40
C PRO A 176 -2.53 -16.23 -6.62
N PRO A 177 -2.41 -17.30 -7.48
CA PRO A 177 -1.17 -17.72 -8.14
C PRO A 177 -0.79 -16.88 -9.36
N ILE A 178 -1.74 -16.33 -10.12
CA ILE A 178 -1.54 -15.42 -11.23
C ILE A 178 -2.87 -14.75 -11.57
N MET A 179 -2.90 -13.42 -11.73
CA MET A 179 -4.14 -12.72 -12.09
C MET A 179 -4.48 -12.86 -13.57
N LEU A 180 -3.45 -12.85 -14.43
CA LEU A 180 -3.65 -12.92 -15.88
C LEU A 180 -4.29 -14.24 -16.29
N ARG A 181 -5.22 -14.16 -17.25
CA ARG A 181 -5.76 -15.33 -17.94
C ARG A 181 -4.65 -16.00 -18.76
N THR A 182 -4.36 -17.25 -18.42
CA THR A 182 -3.35 -18.10 -19.08
C THR A 182 -3.88 -19.52 -19.22
N ALA A 183 -3.11 -20.40 -19.86
CA ALA A 183 -3.46 -21.82 -19.90
C ALA A 183 -3.54 -22.43 -18.49
N ASN A 184 -2.73 -21.95 -17.55
CA ASN A 184 -2.71 -22.41 -16.16
C ASN A 184 -3.76 -21.73 -15.26
N ASN A 185 -4.33 -20.60 -15.70
CA ASN A 185 -5.42 -19.89 -15.05
C ASN A 185 -6.47 -19.44 -16.09
N PRO A 186 -7.29 -20.35 -16.62
CA PRO A 186 -8.26 -20.04 -17.68
C PRO A 186 -9.38 -19.09 -17.22
N GLY A 187 -9.69 -19.05 -15.92
CA GLY A 187 -10.63 -18.11 -15.30
C GLY A 187 -10.05 -16.70 -15.07
N GLY A 188 -8.74 -16.54 -15.17
CA GLY A 188 -8.05 -15.29 -14.89
C GLY A 188 -8.52 -14.11 -15.74
N ILE A 189 -8.09 -12.93 -15.34
CA ILE A 189 -8.50 -11.64 -15.92
C ILE A 189 -7.83 -11.46 -17.30
N PRO A 190 -8.57 -11.06 -18.34
CA PRO A 190 -8.00 -10.80 -19.66
C PRO A 190 -6.95 -9.69 -19.65
N MET A 191 -5.94 -9.77 -20.52
CA MET A 191 -4.88 -8.75 -20.67
C MET A 191 -5.44 -7.36 -20.95
N ASP A 192 -6.54 -7.25 -21.68
CA ASP A 192 -7.14 -5.95 -22.02
C ASP A 192 -7.59 -5.15 -20.78
N VAL A 193 -7.98 -5.84 -19.69
CA VAL A 193 -8.30 -5.17 -18.43
C VAL A 193 -7.06 -4.51 -17.85
N PHE A 194 -5.92 -5.21 -17.83
CA PHE A 194 -4.66 -4.66 -17.33
C PHE A 194 -4.10 -3.56 -18.23
N ASN A 195 -4.29 -3.67 -19.55
CA ASN A 195 -3.98 -2.60 -20.49
C ASN A 195 -4.87 -1.38 -20.27
N GLY A 196 -6.14 -1.58 -19.90
CA GLY A 196 -7.04 -0.53 -19.47
C GLY A 196 -6.56 0.20 -18.22
N LEU A 197 -6.07 -0.54 -17.20
CA LEU A 197 -5.45 0.06 -16.00
C LEU A 197 -4.21 0.88 -16.36
N ARG A 198 -3.32 0.35 -17.20
CA ARG A 198 -2.12 1.08 -17.68
C ARG A 198 -2.53 2.36 -18.40
N LYS A 199 -3.53 2.27 -19.28
CA LYS A 199 -4.04 3.43 -20.00
C LYS A 199 -4.63 4.48 -19.05
N ALA A 200 -5.42 4.08 -18.07
CA ALA A 200 -6.01 4.99 -17.08
C ALA A 200 -4.93 5.72 -16.25
N VAL A 201 -3.87 5.00 -15.84
CA VAL A 201 -2.71 5.62 -15.17
C VAL A 201 -1.98 6.60 -16.08
N ALA A 202 -1.82 6.27 -17.36
CA ALA A 202 -1.12 7.13 -18.32
C ALA A 202 -1.93 8.37 -18.71
N ASP A 203 -3.24 8.23 -18.91
CA ASP A 203 -4.11 9.31 -19.39
C ASP A 203 -4.40 10.33 -18.28
N ASN A 204 -4.84 9.85 -17.10
CA ASN A 204 -5.18 10.72 -15.97
C ASN A 204 -5.11 9.95 -14.64
N ARG A 205 -3.90 9.72 -14.15
CA ARG A 205 -3.66 9.03 -12.87
C ARG A 205 -4.44 9.66 -11.71
N THR A 206 -4.54 10.98 -11.69
CA THR A 206 -5.19 11.72 -10.61
C THR A 206 -6.66 11.37 -10.49
N GLN A 207 -7.40 11.39 -11.61
CA GLN A 207 -8.81 11.02 -11.63
C GLN A 207 -9.00 9.53 -11.41
N PHE A 208 -8.20 8.69 -12.06
CA PHE A 208 -8.30 7.24 -11.92
C PHE A 208 -8.12 6.81 -10.45
N TYR A 209 -7.16 7.40 -9.73
CA TYR A 209 -6.95 7.09 -8.31
C TYR A 209 -8.03 7.66 -7.38
N ARG A 210 -8.87 8.57 -7.85
CA ARG A 210 -10.11 8.96 -7.14
C ARG A 210 -11.24 7.98 -7.38
N ASP A 211 -11.41 7.56 -8.64
CA ASP A 211 -12.55 6.74 -9.06
C ASP A 211 -12.42 5.30 -8.56
N PHE A 212 -11.22 4.75 -8.57
CA PHE A 212 -10.97 3.34 -8.24
C PHE A 212 -11.38 2.97 -6.80
N PRO A 213 -10.97 3.71 -5.75
CA PRO A 213 -11.44 3.47 -4.39
C PRO A 213 -12.90 3.88 -4.15
N SER A 214 -13.44 4.83 -4.93
CA SER A 214 -14.85 5.24 -4.85
C SER A 214 -15.81 4.15 -5.34
N GLY A 215 -15.31 3.12 -5.99
CA GLY A 215 -16.08 2.03 -6.58
C GLY A 215 -15.66 0.65 -6.07
N PRO A 216 -15.06 -0.18 -6.93
CA PRO A 216 -14.91 -1.61 -6.68
C PRO A 216 -13.90 -1.96 -5.59
N PHE A 217 -12.90 -1.11 -5.30
CA PHE A 217 -11.83 -1.44 -4.35
C PHE A 217 -12.38 -1.66 -2.92
N TYR A 218 -13.21 -0.73 -2.46
CA TYR A 218 -13.86 -0.80 -1.14
C TYR A 218 -15.32 -1.30 -1.19
N GLY A 219 -15.80 -1.68 -2.37
CA GLY A 219 -17.20 -2.07 -2.55
C GLY A 219 -18.19 -0.90 -2.42
N PHE A 220 -17.71 0.34 -2.52
CA PHE A 220 -18.55 1.54 -2.41
C PHE A 220 -19.57 1.69 -3.54
N ASN A 221 -19.41 0.94 -4.62
CA ASN A 221 -20.37 0.81 -5.72
C ASN A 221 -21.52 -0.15 -5.43
N ARG A 222 -21.54 -0.82 -4.27
CA ARG A 222 -22.62 -1.74 -3.91
C ARG A 222 -23.81 -1.01 -3.27
N PRO A 223 -25.05 -1.48 -3.51
CA PRO A 223 -26.25 -0.93 -2.85
C PRO A 223 -26.11 -0.95 -1.33
N GLY A 224 -26.36 0.18 -0.67
CA GLY A 224 -26.30 0.30 0.77
C GLY A 224 -24.88 0.43 1.35
N ALA A 225 -23.85 0.53 0.53
CA ALA A 225 -22.49 0.74 0.98
C ALA A 225 -22.35 2.06 1.77
N LYS A 226 -21.63 2.01 2.89
CA LYS A 226 -21.28 3.21 3.67
C LYS A 226 -20.03 3.85 3.09
N VAL A 227 -20.21 4.72 2.13
CA VAL A 227 -19.10 5.44 1.49
C VAL A 227 -18.41 6.35 2.49
N SER A 228 -17.08 6.37 2.46
CA SER A 228 -16.24 7.26 3.28
C SER A 228 -15.29 8.04 2.39
N GLU A 229 -15.56 9.33 2.24
CA GLU A 229 -14.69 10.25 1.46
C GLU A 229 -13.27 10.30 2.06
N ALA A 230 -13.14 10.23 3.39
CA ALA A 230 -11.84 10.23 4.05
C ALA A 230 -10.99 9.00 3.69
N ILE A 231 -11.61 7.83 3.52
CA ILE A 231 -10.92 6.60 3.07
C ILE A 231 -10.50 6.77 1.60
N ILE A 232 -11.38 7.31 0.75
CA ILE A 232 -11.09 7.58 -0.66
C ILE A 232 -9.94 8.58 -0.78
N ASP A 233 -9.97 9.68 -0.02
CA ASP A 233 -8.92 10.69 0.01
C ASP A 233 -7.58 10.12 0.47
N ASN A 234 -7.58 9.27 1.49
CA ASN A 234 -6.36 8.63 1.99
C ASN A 234 -5.76 7.67 0.94
N TRP A 235 -6.59 6.89 0.25
CA TRP A 235 -6.15 6.03 -0.85
C TRP A 235 -5.53 6.84 -1.99
N TRP A 236 -6.24 7.89 -2.43
CA TRP A 236 -5.78 8.82 -3.45
C TRP A 236 -4.44 9.47 -3.07
N ARG A 237 -4.34 10.00 -1.84
CA ARG A 237 -3.11 10.61 -1.32
C ARG A 237 -1.93 9.64 -1.39
N GLN A 238 -2.11 8.41 -0.94
CA GLN A 238 -1.06 7.39 -0.98
C GLN A 238 -0.66 7.07 -2.41
N GLY A 239 -1.61 6.85 -3.31
CA GLY A 239 -1.36 6.60 -4.72
C GLY A 239 -0.61 7.74 -5.40
N MET A 240 -1.00 8.99 -5.14
CA MET A 240 -0.35 10.18 -5.73
C MET A 240 1.07 10.42 -5.20
N ASN A 241 1.40 9.92 -4.01
CA ASN A 241 2.73 10.07 -3.42
C ASN A 241 3.80 9.16 -4.06
N GLY A 242 3.41 8.13 -4.79
CA GLY A 242 4.33 7.25 -5.51
C GLY A 242 4.70 7.74 -6.91
N GLY A 243 5.73 7.14 -7.51
CA GLY A 243 6.22 7.44 -8.85
C GLY A 243 5.31 6.89 -9.95
N ALA A 244 4.88 7.74 -10.89
CA ALA A 244 3.97 7.34 -11.97
C ALA A 244 4.51 6.17 -12.80
N LYS A 245 5.81 6.21 -13.16
CA LYS A 245 6.45 5.13 -13.95
C LYS A 245 6.49 3.82 -13.20
N ALA A 246 6.90 3.84 -11.94
CA ALA A 246 6.98 2.65 -11.11
C ALA A 246 5.61 2.01 -10.86
N GLN A 247 4.59 2.83 -10.60
CA GLN A 247 3.23 2.34 -10.41
C GLN A 247 2.63 1.79 -11.70
N TYR A 248 2.94 2.39 -12.85
CA TYR A 248 2.57 1.87 -14.17
C TYR A 248 3.21 0.49 -14.43
N ASP A 249 4.51 0.34 -14.18
CA ASP A 249 5.22 -0.94 -14.35
C ASP A 249 4.73 -2.00 -13.38
N CYS A 250 4.38 -1.60 -12.14
CA CYS A 250 3.88 -2.50 -11.11
C CYS A 250 2.58 -3.21 -11.54
N ILE A 251 1.80 -2.63 -12.48
CA ILE A 251 0.64 -3.32 -13.07
C ILE A 251 1.07 -4.64 -13.70
N LYS A 252 2.19 -4.66 -14.42
CA LYS A 252 2.76 -5.90 -14.96
C LYS A 252 3.21 -6.83 -13.84
N ALA A 253 3.88 -6.30 -12.84
CA ALA A 253 4.41 -7.09 -11.74
C ALA A 253 3.32 -7.87 -10.99
N PHE A 254 2.17 -7.25 -10.68
CA PHE A 254 1.10 -7.94 -9.96
C PHE A 254 0.19 -8.79 -10.86
N SER A 255 0.05 -8.44 -12.14
CA SER A 255 -0.91 -9.12 -13.01
C SER A 255 -0.32 -10.30 -13.79
N GLU A 256 0.95 -10.21 -14.19
CA GLU A 256 1.58 -11.16 -15.12
C GLU A 256 2.59 -12.10 -14.43
N THR A 257 2.96 -11.83 -13.17
CA THR A 257 3.86 -12.73 -12.44
C THR A 257 3.15 -14.02 -12.06
N ASP A 258 3.74 -15.15 -12.41
CA ASP A 258 3.29 -16.47 -11.96
C ASP A 258 3.97 -16.81 -10.63
N PHE A 259 3.15 -17.01 -9.59
CA PHE A 259 3.58 -17.38 -8.23
C PHE A 259 3.30 -18.85 -7.93
N THR A 260 2.92 -19.67 -8.94
CA THR A 260 2.55 -21.06 -8.72
C THR A 260 3.64 -21.85 -8.00
N ASP A 261 4.89 -21.70 -8.44
CA ASP A 261 6.02 -22.38 -7.81
C ASP A 261 6.41 -21.76 -6.48
N ASP A 262 6.23 -20.45 -6.31
CA ASP A 262 6.46 -19.81 -5.01
C ASP A 262 5.50 -20.39 -3.96
N LEU A 263 4.18 -20.49 -4.26
CA LEU A 263 3.21 -21.07 -3.33
C LEU A 263 3.52 -22.52 -2.96
N LYS A 264 3.95 -23.34 -3.92
CA LYS A 264 4.36 -24.74 -3.67
C LYS A 264 5.61 -24.84 -2.77
N ASN A 265 6.47 -23.82 -2.81
CA ASN A 265 7.72 -23.77 -2.05
C ASN A 265 7.58 -23.12 -0.67
N ILE A 266 6.44 -22.53 -0.33
CA ILE A 266 6.16 -22.06 1.03
C ILE A 266 5.97 -23.28 1.94
N ASP A 267 6.82 -23.40 2.96
CA ASP A 267 6.85 -24.50 3.92
C ASP A 267 6.45 -24.07 5.36
N VAL A 268 5.98 -22.85 5.52
CA VAL A 268 5.47 -22.31 6.79
C VAL A 268 3.94 -22.30 6.83
N PRO A 269 3.33 -22.31 8.03
CA PRO A 269 1.88 -22.10 8.15
C PRO A 269 1.45 -20.84 7.44
N THR A 270 0.45 -20.93 6.56
CA THR A 270 -0.02 -19.83 5.71
C THR A 270 -1.53 -19.66 5.83
N LEU A 271 -1.95 -18.46 6.23
CA LEU A 271 -3.36 -18.07 6.28
C LEU A 271 -3.71 -17.30 5.00
N VAL A 272 -4.78 -17.71 4.33
CA VAL A 272 -5.36 -17.00 3.19
C VAL A 272 -6.69 -16.40 3.63
N LEU A 273 -6.82 -15.07 3.57
CA LEU A 273 -8.04 -14.33 3.89
C LEU A 273 -8.57 -13.68 2.62
N HIS A 274 -9.88 -13.83 2.33
CA HIS A 274 -10.42 -13.27 1.10
C HIS A 274 -11.89 -12.87 1.25
N GLY A 275 -12.24 -11.69 0.72
CA GLY A 275 -13.62 -11.25 0.60
C GLY A 275 -14.32 -11.93 -0.59
N GLU A 276 -15.52 -12.46 -0.38
CA GLU A 276 -16.25 -13.15 -1.47
C GLU A 276 -16.80 -12.16 -2.52
N ASP A 277 -16.93 -10.87 -2.18
CA ASP A 277 -17.26 -9.79 -3.13
C ASP A 277 -16.03 -8.96 -3.56
N ASP A 278 -14.87 -9.60 -3.61
CA ASP A 278 -13.66 -8.96 -4.14
C ASP A 278 -13.77 -8.81 -5.66
N GLN A 279 -14.02 -7.55 -6.10
CA GLN A 279 -14.20 -7.18 -7.50
C GLN A 279 -12.87 -6.89 -8.22
N ILE A 280 -11.74 -6.88 -7.48
CA ILE A 280 -10.40 -6.57 -8.00
C ILE A 280 -9.61 -7.86 -8.23
N VAL A 281 -9.61 -8.74 -7.26
CA VAL A 281 -8.94 -10.05 -7.30
C VAL A 281 -9.99 -11.12 -7.04
N PRO A 282 -10.67 -11.64 -8.08
CA PRO A 282 -11.73 -12.61 -7.90
C PRO A 282 -11.25 -13.83 -7.11
N ILE A 283 -11.98 -14.19 -6.05
CA ILE A 283 -11.60 -15.27 -5.14
C ILE A 283 -11.44 -16.63 -5.84
N ALA A 284 -12.27 -16.88 -6.88
CA ALA A 284 -12.27 -18.13 -7.63
C ALA A 284 -10.95 -18.39 -8.35
N ASP A 285 -10.33 -17.31 -8.86
CA ASP A 285 -9.12 -17.36 -9.69
C ASP A 285 -7.85 -16.97 -8.91
N SER A 286 -7.96 -16.83 -7.59
CA SER A 286 -6.86 -16.45 -6.70
C SER A 286 -6.82 -17.34 -5.44
N ALA A 287 -7.55 -16.99 -4.37
CA ALA A 287 -7.48 -17.71 -3.09
C ALA A 287 -7.87 -19.19 -3.20
N HIS A 288 -8.92 -19.52 -3.97
CA HIS A 288 -9.33 -20.91 -4.19
C HIS A 288 -8.31 -21.75 -4.98
N LEU A 289 -7.45 -21.10 -5.77
CA LEU A 289 -6.33 -21.76 -6.44
C LEU A 289 -5.10 -21.81 -5.53
N SER A 290 -4.77 -20.71 -4.85
CA SER A 290 -3.63 -20.61 -3.96
C SER A 290 -3.66 -21.64 -2.85
N ILE A 291 -4.83 -21.87 -2.23
CA ILE A 291 -4.97 -22.83 -1.12
C ILE A 291 -4.65 -24.27 -1.56
N LYS A 292 -4.87 -24.62 -2.83
CA LYS A 292 -4.56 -25.94 -3.37
C LYS A 292 -3.07 -26.17 -3.61
N LEU A 293 -2.28 -25.10 -3.67
CA LEU A 293 -0.83 -25.13 -3.91
C LEU A 293 -0.03 -25.06 -2.61
N LEU A 294 -0.59 -24.48 -1.56
CA LEU A 294 0.07 -24.30 -0.26
C LEU A 294 0.10 -25.63 0.51
N LYS A 295 1.27 -26.00 1.06
CA LYS A 295 1.45 -27.21 1.87
C LYS A 295 0.74 -27.13 3.22
N HIS A 296 0.76 -25.97 3.85
CA HIS A 296 0.23 -25.70 5.19
C HIS A 296 -0.71 -24.50 5.18
N GLY A 297 -1.64 -24.49 4.19
CA GLY A 297 -2.58 -23.41 3.98
C GLY A 297 -3.86 -23.56 4.78
N THR A 298 -4.40 -22.47 5.30
CA THR A 298 -5.75 -22.35 5.85
C THR A 298 -6.46 -21.21 5.13
N LEU A 299 -7.65 -21.47 4.57
CA LEU A 299 -8.47 -20.45 3.91
C LEU A 299 -9.60 -20.03 4.83
N LYS A 300 -9.80 -18.72 4.96
CA LYS A 300 -10.98 -18.11 5.55
C LYS A 300 -11.56 -17.07 4.59
N THR A 301 -12.84 -17.21 4.28
CA THR A 301 -13.56 -16.30 3.39
C THR A 301 -14.56 -15.44 4.17
N TYR A 302 -14.91 -14.30 3.60
CA TYR A 302 -15.80 -13.34 4.21
C TYR A 302 -16.92 -12.97 3.25
N PRO A 303 -18.16 -13.47 3.47
CA PRO A 303 -19.31 -13.17 2.62
C PRO A 303 -19.53 -11.64 2.49
N GLY A 304 -19.66 -11.17 1.25
CA GLY A 304 -19.98 -9.79 0.95
C GLY A 304 -18.86 -8.76 1.21
N LEU A 305 -17.67 -9.18 1.69
CA LEU A 305 -16.59 -8.23 1.90
C LEU A 305 -15.82 -7.94 0.61
N PRO A 306 -15.41 -6.65 0.41
CA PRO A 306 -14.72 -6.17 -0.78
C PRO A 306 -13.21 -6.43 -0.72
N HIS A 307 -12.47 -6.01 -1.76
CA HIS A 307 -11.02 -6.08 -1.82
C HIS A 307 -10.33 -5.34 -0.66
N GLY A 308 -10.75 -4.13 -0.34
CA GLY A 308 -10.19 -3.30 0.71
C GLY A 308 -10.66 -3.66 2.13
N LEU A 309 -10.92 -4.94 2.41
CA LEU A 309 -11.47 -5.43 3.69
C LEU A 309 -10.59 -5.11 4.90
N CYS A 310 -9.28 -4.97 4.75
CA CYS A 310 -8.38 -4.57 5.85
C CYS A 310 -8.74 -3.20 6.41
N THR A 311 -9.20 -2.29 5.55
CA THR A 311 -9.59 -0.92 5.93
C THR A 311 -11.05 -0.85 6.36
N THR A 312 -11.95 -1.46 5.58
CA THR A 312 -13.40 -1.34 5.83
C THR A 312 -13.91 -2.26 6.95
N HIS A 313 -13.21 -3.37 7.22
CA HIS A 313 -13.60 -4.39 8.20
C HIS A 313 -12.41 -4.80 9.09
N GLY A 314 -11.57 -3.83 9.45
CA GLY A 314 -10.31 -4.05 10.17
C GLY A 314 -10.46 -4.81 11.47
N GLU A 315 -11.56 -4.64 12.22
CA GLU A 315 -11.80 -5.36 13.49
C GLU A 315 -11.82 -6.87 13.29
N VAL A 316 -12.60 -7.34 12.30
CA VAL A 316 -12.74 -8.77 12.01
C VAL A 316 -11.42 -9.35 11.51
N ILE A 317 -10.77 -8.64 10.59
CA ILE A 317 -9.48 -9.07 10.02
C ILE A 317 -8.39 -9.11 11.10
N ASN A 318 -8.31 -8.10 11.96
CA ASN A 318 -7.34 -8.05 13.05
C ASN A 318 -7.53 -9.18 14.07
N ALA A 319 -8.78 -9.54 14.38
CA ALA A 319 -9.08 -10.65 15.28
C ALA A 319 -8.60 -12.00 14.71
N ASP A 320 -8.85 -12.25 13.43
CA ASP A 320 -8.43 -13.47 12.77
C ASP A 320 -6.91 -13.57 12.58
N LEU A 321 -6.28 -12.45 12.22
CA LEU A 321 -4.81 -12.34 12.19
C LEU A 321 -4.21 -12.66 13.55
N LEU A 322 -4.75 -12.04 14.62
CA LEU A 322 -4.24 -12.25 15.98
C LEU A 322 -4.38 -13.70 16.44
N ALA A 323 -5.52 -14.33 16.13
CA ALA A 323 -5.76 -15.74 16.44
C ALA A 323 -4.73 -16.65 15.73
N PHE A 324 -4.52 -16.43 14.42
CA PHE A 324 -3.55 -17.20 13.64
C PHE A 324 -2.10 -16.99 14.10
N ILE A 325 -1.72 -15.75 14.43
CA ILE A 325 -0.35 -15.43 14.86
C ILE A 325 -0.03 -16.12 16.19
N LYS A 326 -1.01 -16.21 17.11
CA LYS A 326 -0.84 -16.80 18.43
C LYS A 326 -0.96 -18.33 18.47
N ALA A 327 -1.61 -18.95 17.49
CA ALA A 327 -1.69 -20.40 17.35
C ALA A 327 -0.32 -21.02 17.03
#